data_3005e980af554588003a6040af1a8f25
#
_entry.id   3005e980af554588003a6040af1a8f25
#
_cell.length_a   1.000
_cell.length_b   1.000
_cell.length_c   1.000
_cell.angle_alpha   90.00
_cell.angle_beta   90.00
_cell.angle_gamma   90.00
#
_symmetry.space_group_name_H-M   'P 1'
#
loop_
_entity.id
_entity.type
_entity.pdbx_description
1 polymer ?
#
loop_
_entity_poly.entity_id
_entity_poly.type
_entity_poly.pdbx_seq_one_letter_code
_entity_poly.pdbx_strand_id
1 'polypeptide(L)'
;MIDKKYEDYLSGKRVALVGPAEYLSKLNTGTYIDSFDVVVRINRGTEVIDKYFSNIGKRTDILYNCLIKSPDNGGDIKVKEYTKNKIKWIATIPSSDADGTSKSNKLHKMVNWFTVFKLKWNFNFHIMDHKKYSEVNKKVESRANTGFASIFDLLNHDVSKLYVTGFSFYLDNFMSGYKNGCERDEEEFAKQCFVSKRHKQEPQWRYLKEIFQKDERVEVDEILKKILDMDKLSRDNNIF
;
A
#
# COMPACT_ATOMS: atom_id res chain seq x y z
N MET A 1 -16.51 -8.86 -9.73
CA MET A 1 -17.41 -7.81 -10.30
C MET A 1 -16.73 -6.49 -10.02
N ILE A 2 -16.41 -5.71 -11.04
CA ILE A 2 -15.76 -4.40 -10.89
C ILE A 2 -16.72 -3.47 -10.14
N ASP A 3 -16.22 -2.79 -9.12
CA ASP A 3 -16.97 -1.75 -8.42
C ASP A 3 -17.06 -0.52 -9.34
N LYS A 4 -18.18 -0.39 -10.04
CA LYS A 4 -18.37 0.67 -11.04
C LYS A 4 -18.16 2.07 -10.47
N LYS A 5 -18.57 2.32 -9.22
CA LYS A 5 -18.38 3.63 -8.58
C LYS A 5 -16.90 3.94 -8.34
N TYR A 6 -16.10 2.93 -8.01
CA TYR A 6 -14.67 3.08 -7.83
C TYR A 6 -13.96 3.24 -9.17
N GLU A 7 -14.39 2.48 -10.19
CA GLU A 7 -13.94 2.63 -11.58
C GLU A 7 -14.18 4.06 -12.10
N ASP A 8 -15.41 4.55 -12.00
CA ASP A 8 -15.78 5.90 -12.44
C ASP A 8 -14.99 6.99 -11.69
N TYR A 9 -14.61 6.72 -10.42
CA TYR A 9 -13.80 7.65 -9.64
C TYR A 9 -12.34 7.72 -10.12
N LEU A 10 -11.78 6.62 -10.60
CA LEU A 10 -10.39 6.50 -11.03
C LEU A 10 -10.18 6.78 -12.53
N SER A 11 -11.22 6.61 -13.36
CA SER A 11 -11.11 6.67 -14.82
C SER A 11 -10.49 8.00 -15.29
N GLY A 12 -9.45 7.88 -16.11
CA GLY A 12 -8.68 8.99 -16.67
C GLY A 12 -7.82 9.77 -15.68
N LYS A 13 -7.76 9.37 -14.41
CA LYS A 13 -7.03 10.10 -13.35
C LYS A 13 -5.55 9.75 -13.33
N ARG A 14 -4.75 10.75 -12.95
CA ARG A 14 -3.36 10.57 -12.53
C ARG A 14 -3.37 10.23 -11.04
N VAL A 15 -2.79 9.08 -10.67
CA VAL A 15 -2.82 8.56 -9.31
C VAL A 15 -1.41 8.51 -8.75
N ALA A 16 -1.18 9.04 -7.54
CA ALA A 16 0.05 8.85 -6.78
C ALA A 16 -0.16 7.84 -5.66
N LEU A 17 0.56 6.75 -5.68
CA LEU A 17 0.57 5.73 -4.63
C LEU A 17 1.83 5.86 -3.78
N VAL A 18 1.63 6.23 -2.51
CA VAL A 18 2.71 6.56 -1.56
C VAL A 18 2.86 5.45 -0.52
N GLY A 19 3.98 4.76 -0.59
CA GLY A 19 4.41 3.75 0.38
C GLY A 19 5.11 4.36 1.60
N PRO A 20 5.53 3.53 2.55
CA PRO A 20 6.07 3.97 3.83
C PRO A 20 7.60 3.93 3.96
N ALA A 21 8.37 3.77 2.88
CA ALA A 21 9.82 3.62 2.98
C ALA A 21 10.51 4.92 3.48
N GLU A 22 11.52 4.76 4.34
CA GLU A 22 12.21 5.85 5.02
C GLU A 22 12.92 6.82 4.05
N TYR A 23 13.42 6.33 2.93
CA TYR A 23 14.11 7.16 1.93
C TYR A 23 13.26 8.35 1.46
N LEU A 24 11.93 8.26 1.51
CA LEU A 24 11.06 9.38 1.20
C LEU A 24 11.31 10.60 2.09
N SER A 25 11.75 10.39 3.33
CA SER A 25 12.08 11.49 4.26
C SER A 25 13.24 12.38 3.78
N LYS A 26 14.03 11.88 2.81
CA LYS A 26 15.16 12.58 2.20
C LYS A 26 14.78 13.28 0.88
N LEU A 27 13.59 13.00 0.32
CA LEU A 27 13.09 13.59 -0.92
C LEU A 27 12.20 14.80 -0.61
N ASN A 28 12.15 15.76 -1.51
CA ASN A 28 11.26 16.93 -1.39
C ASN A 28 10.16 16.86 -2.47
N THR A 29 9.39 15.76 -2.46
CA THR A 29 8.40 15.44 -3.51
C THR A 29 6.95 15.72 -3.11
N GLY A 30 6.72 16.27 -1.90
CA GLY A 30 5.36 16.45 -1.37
C GLY A 30 4.44 17.26 -2.28
N THR A 31 4.92 18.39 -2.83
CA THR A 31 4.15 19.20 -3.76
C THR A 31 3.84 18.46 -5.07
N TYR A 32 4.80 17.68 -5.58
CA TYR A 32 4.59 16.84 -6.77
C TYR A 32 3.53 15.79 -6.51
N ILE A 33 3.60 15.08 -5.39
CA ILE A 33 2.58 14.08 -5.00
C ILE A 33 1.20 14.74 -4.89
N ASP A 34 1.10 15.90 -4.24
CA ASP A 34 -0.18 16.61 -4.09
C ASP A 34 -0.73 17.19 -5.40
N SER A 35 0.06 17.24 -6.48
CA SER A 35 -0.38 17.67 -7.83
C SER A 35 -1.16 16.59 -8.59
N PHE A 36 -1.17 15.35 -8.13
CA PHE A 36 -1.93 14.27 -8.74
C PHE A 36 -3.43 14.41 -8.46
N ASP A 37 -4.27 13.88 -9.36
CA ASP A 37 -5.73 13.96 -9.22
C ASP A 37 -6.22 13.15 -8.00
N VAL A 38 -5.53 12.02 -7.71
CA VAL A 38 -5.81 11.12 -6.60
C VAL A 38 -4.51 10.76 -5.88
N VAL A 39 -4.48 10.92 -4.55
CA VAL A 39 -3.36 10.49 -3.70
C VAL A 39 -3.80 9.29 -2.86
N VAL A 40 -3.05 8.20 -2.96
CA VAL A 40 -3.31 6.93 -2.29
C VAL A 40 -2.23 6.65 -1.25
N ARG A 41 -2.62 6.23 -0.05
CA ARG A 41 -1.70 5.80 1.00
C ARG A 41 -2.03 4.41 1.51
N ILE A 42 -1.05 3.78 2.15
CA ILE A 42 -1.14 2.40 2.64
C ILE A 42 -1.18 2.37 4.16
N ASN A 43 -2.12 1.61 4.72
CA ASN A 43 -2.25 1.30 6.15
C ASN A 43 -2.16 2.57 7.03
N ARG A 44 -1.04 2.76 7.70
CA ARG A 44 -0.79 3.86 8.64
C ARG A 44 -0.13 5.09 7.99
N GLY A 45 -0.10 5.15 6.66
CA GLY A 45 0.55 6.25 5.92
C GLY A 45 -0.02 7.64 6.21
N THR A 46 -1.21 7.75 6.80
CA THR A 46 -1.76 9.03 7.28
C THR A 46 -1.12 9.52 8.58
N GLU A 47 -0.54 8.63 9.38
CA GLU A 47 -0.01 8.97 10.71
C GLU A 47 1.34 9.72 10.66
N VAL A 48 2.02 9.68 9.51
CA VAL A 48 3.33 10.31 9.31
C VAL A 48 3.25 11.62 8.51
N ILE A 49 2.06 12.01 8.03
CA ILE A 49 1.88 13.19 7.17
C ILE A 49 2.35 14.46 7.86
N ASP A 50 1.92 14.71 9.08
CA ASP A 50 2.24 15.96 9.79
C ASP A 50 3.76 16.17 9.95
N LYS A 51 4.53 15.07 10.08
CA LYS A 51 5.99 15.12 10.21
C LYS A 51 6.69 15.26 8.86
N TYR A 52 6.14 14.68 7.79
CA TYR A 52 6.84 14.53 6.51
C TYR A 52 6.09 15.15 5.32
N PHE A 53 5.19 16.11 5.53
CA PHE A 53 4.34 16.65 4.45
C PHE A 53 5.13 17.27 3.29
N SER A 54 6.30 17.86 3.53
CA SER A 54 7.18 18.39 2.47
C SER A 54 7.74 17.28 1.57
N ASN A 55 7.84 16.07 2.11
CA ASN A 55 8.42 14.91 1.45
C ASN A 55 7.38 14.04 0.75
N ILE A 56 6.21 13.87 1.39
CA ILE A 56 5.19 12.90 0.95
C ILE A 56 3.83 13.52 0.62
N GLY A 57 3.69 14.86 0.68
CA GLY A 57 2.41 15.56 0.47
C GLY A 57 1.45 15.47 1.66
N LYS A 58 0.40 16.27 1.62
CA LYS A 58 -0.61 16.38 2.69
C LYS A 58 -1.89 15.60 2.40
N ARG A 59 -2.18 15.36 1.10
CA ARG A 59 -3.45 14.76 0.68
C ARG A 59 -3.48 13.26 0.89
N THR A 60 -4.67 12.75 1.15
CA THR A 60 -5.04 11.34 1.07
C THR A 60 -6.47 11.25 0.57
N ASP A 61 -6.67 10.81 -0.65
CA ASP A 61 -7.99 10.62 -1.23
C ASP A 61 -8.48 9.18 -1.02
N ILE A 62 -7.55 8.20 -1.12
CA ILE A 62 -7.81 6.78 -0.91
C ILE A 62 -6.84 6.25 0.14
N LEU A 63 -7.34 5.52 1.13
CA LEU A 63 -6.54 4.77 2.07
C LEU A 63 -6.74 3.28 1.86
N TYR A 64 -5.72 2.56 1.32
CA TYR A 64 -5.68 1.11 1.35
C TYR A 64 -5.27 0.63 2.74
N ASN A 65 -6.15 -0.10 3.42
CA ASN A 65 -5.89 -0.62 4.75
C ASN A 65 -6.19 -2.12 4.81
N CYS A 66 -5.29 -2.92 5.39
CA CYS A 66 -5.50 -4.36 5.55
C CYS A 66 -6.58 -4.73 6.58
N LEU A 67 -7.14 -3.75 7.29
CA LEU A 67 -8.17 -3.88 8.33
C LEU A 67 -7.80 -4.80 9.51
N ILE A 68 -6.52 -5.11 9.67
CA ILE A 68 -5.99 -5.84 10.83
C ILE A 68 -5.56 -4.80 11.86
N LYS A 69 -6.30 -4.73 12.98
CA LYS A 69 -6.08 -3.77 14.06
C LYS A 69 -4.93 -4.21 14.94
N SER A 70 -3.71 -4.03 14.47
CA SER A 70 -2.52 -4.20 15.31
C SER A 70 -1.46 -3.19 14.90
N PRO A 71 -0.55 -2.80 15.79
CA PRO A 71 0.55 -1.88 15.48
C PRO A 71 1.40 -2.37 14.29
N ASP A 72 1.61 -3.67 14.19
CA ASP A 72 2.39 -4.32 13.13
C ASP A 72 1.72 -4.28 11.75
N ASN A 73 0.41 -4.03 11.68
CA ASN A 73 -0.39 -4.11 10.45
C ASN A 73 -1.05 -2.76 10.12
N GLY A 74 -2.39 -2.77 9.98
CA GLY A 74 -3.18 -1.60 9.60
C GLY A 74 -3.33 -0.54 10.69
N GLY A 75 -3.02 -0.89 11.93
CA GLY A 75 -3.25 0.00 13.07
C GLY A 75 -4.74 0.20 13.41
N ASP A 76 -5.02 1.14 14.28
CA ASP A 76 -6.37 1.48 14.67
C ASP A 76 -7.13 2.17 13.53
N ILE A 77 -8.42 1.89 13.43
CA ILE A 77 -9.31 2.54 12.47
C ILE A 77 -9.80 3.87 13.04
N LYS A 78 -9.21 4.96 12.57
CA LYS A 78 -9.39 6.33 13.09
C LYS A 78 -10.44 7.12 12.29
N VAL A 79 -11.71 6.70 12.31
CA VAL A 79 -12.79 7.30 11.49
C VAL A 79 -12.82 8.83 11.60
N LYS A 80 -12.73 9.39 12.81
CA LYS A 80 -12.76 10.86 13.01
C LYS A 80 -11.59 11.56 12.32
N GLU A 81 -10.39 10.97 12.40
CA GLU A 81 -9.19 11.50 11.76
C GLU A 81 -9.31 11.40 10.24
N TYR A 82 -9.77 10.25 9.72
CA TYR A 82 -9.97 10.05 8.28
C TYR A 82 -10.99 11.06 7.70
N THR A 83 -12.10 11.33 8.44
CA THR A 83 -13.08 12.35 8.05
C THR A 83 -12.47 13.76 8.07
N LYS A 84 -11.70 14.11 9.11
CA LYS A 84 -10.98 15.39 9.20
C LYS A 84 -10.02 15.58 8.03
N ASN A 85 -9.33 14.52 7.63
CA ASN A 85 -8.38 14.51 6.52
C ASN A 85 -9.05 14.37 5.15
N LYS A 86 -10.40 14.41 5.09
CA LYS A 86 -11.21 14.38 3.86
C LYS A 86 -10.94 13.16 2.98
N ILE A 87 -10.60 12.01 3.59
CA ILE A 87 -10.45 10.75 2.85
C ILE A 87 -11.79 10.39 2.21
N LYS A 88 -11.78 10.07 0.91
CA LYS A 88 -12.99 9.78 0.13
C LYS A 88 -13.31 8.30 0.09
N TRP A 89 -12.25 7.47 0.01
CA TRP A 89 -12.34 6.04 -0.14
C TRP A 89 -11.48 5.30 0.88
N ILE A 90 -12.05 4.25 1.44
CA ILE A 90 -11.27 3.21 2.12
C ILE A 90 -11.26 2.00 1.19
N ALA A 91 -10.07 1.57 0.80
CA ALA A 91 -9.89 0.39 -0.03
C ALA A 91 -9.20 -0.72 0.78
N THR A 92 -9.45 -1.97 0.43
CA THR A 92 -8.82 -3.13 1.07
C THR A 92 -8.61 -4.27 0.10
N ILE A 93 -7.69 -5.16 0.46
CA ILE A 93 -7.49 -6.44 -0.25
C ILE A 93 -8.38 -7.53 0.37
N PRO A 94 -8.70 -8.61 -0.37
CA PRO A 94 -9.42 -9.74 0.19
C PRO A 94 -8.73 -10.32 1.42
N SER A 95 -9.52 -10.80 2.38
CA SER A 95 -9.00 -11.46 3.57
C SER A 95 -8.27 -12.76 3.21
N SER A 96 -7.35 -13.21 4.07
CA SER A 96 -6.51 -14.39 3.84
C SER A 96 -7.23 -15.74 3.75
N ASP A 97 -8.52 -15.78 4.01
CA ASP A 97 -9.32 -17.02 3.91
C ASP A 97 -9.43 -17.53 2.47
N ALA A 98 -8.91 -16.77 1.50
CA ALA A 98 -8.86 -17.13 0.10
C ALA A 98 -7.95 -18.33 -0.22
N ASP A 99 -6.97 -18.61 0.62
CA ASP A 99 -6.02 -19.72 0.44
C ASP A 99 -6.32 -20.94 1.34
N GLY A 100 -7.41 -20.90 2.10
CA GLY A 100 -7.85 -22.02 2.97
C GLY A 100 -6.94 -22.29 4.17
N THR A 101 -5.90 -21.51 4.38
CA THR A 101 -4.86 -21.81 5.39
C THR A 101 -5.10 -21.18 6.76
N SER A 102 -6.07 -20.28 6.90
CA SER A 102 -6.39 -19.64 8.17
C SER A 102 -7.71 -20.13 8.76
N LYS A 103 -7.66 -20.89 9.84
CA LYS A 103 -8.78 -21.06 10.75
C LYS A 103 -9.02 -19.73 11.48
N SER A 104 -9.58 -18.73 10.79
CA SER A 104 -9.89 -17.48 11.46
C SER A 104 -11.00 -17.71 12.51
N ASN A 105 -10.73 -17.35 13.75
CA ASN A 105 -11.72 -17.42 14.82
C ASN A 105 -12.99 -16.66 14.42
N LYS A 106 -14.19 -17.23 14.66
CA LYS A 106 -15.49 -16.59 14.42
C LYS A 106 -15.54 -15.15 14.97
N LEU A 107 -14.90 -14.92 16.12
CA LEU A 107 -14.78 -13.60 16.75
C LEU A 107 -14.00 -12.60 15.86
N HIS A 108 -12.92 -13.03 15.22
CA HIS A 108 -12.11 -12.17 14.32
C HIS A 108 -12.89 -11.76 13.08
N LYS A 109 -13.67 -12.68 12.51
CA LYS A 109 -14.59 -12.40 11.40
C LYS A 109 -15.67 -11.38 11.79
N MET A 110 -16.23 -11.51 13.00
CA MET A 110 -17.27 -10.62 13.50
C MET A 110 -16.71 -9.20 13.77
N VAL A 111 -15.54 -9.07 14.36
CA VAL A 111 -14.88 -7.78 14.61
C VAL A 111 -14.56 -7.07 13.28
N ASN A 112 -14.11 -7.81 12.28
CA ASN A 112 -13.86 -7.26 10.94
C ASN A 112 -15.16 -6.81 10.26
N TRP A 113 -16.26 -7.55 10.43
CA TRP A 113 -17.56 -7.19 9.89
C TRP A 113 -18.05 -5.84 10.45
N PHE A 114 -18.01 -5.62 11.78
CA PHE A 114 -18.36 -4.34 12.39
C PHE A 114 -17.46 -3.19 11.91
N THR A 115 -16.19 -3.43 11.73
CA THR A 115 -15.24 -2.45 11.21
C THR A 115 -15.60 -2.06 9.77
N VAL A 116 -15.85 -3.05 8.90
CA VAL A 116 -16.27 -2.82 7.51
C VAL A 116 -17.59 -2.05 7.46
N PHE A 117 -18.58 -2.44 8.29
CA PHE A 117 -19.85 -1.73 8.36
C PHE A 117 -19.67 -0.26 8.75
N LYS A 118 -18.88 0.01 9.80
CA LYS A 118 -18.58 1.38 10.25
C LYS A 118 -17.86 2.19 9.17
N LEU A 119 -16.95 1.59 8.42
CA LEU A 119 -16.25 2.25 7.33
C LEU A 119 -17.18 2.55 6.16
N LYS A 120 -18.02 1.60 5.76
CA LYS A 120 -19.03 1.77 4.69
C LYS A 120 -20.08 2.83 5.01
N TRP A 121 -20.34 3.07 6.28
CA TRP A 121 -21.27 4.13 6.70
C TRP A 121 -20.68 5.54 6.53
N ASN A 122 -19.35 5.68 6.69
CA ASN A 122 -18.69 6.98 6.71
C ASN A 122 -17.93 7.31 5.41
N PHE A 123 -17.55 6.31 4.64
CA PHE A 123 -16.70 6.44 3.44
C PHE A 123 -17.24 5.61 2.29
N ASN A 124 -16.87 5.98 1.07
CA ASN A 124 -16.95 5.01 -0.02
C ASN A 124 -15.96 3.86 0.29
N PHE A 125 -16.35 2.64 -0.04
CA PHE A 125 -15.60 1.47 0.37
C PHE A 125 -15.38 0.53 -0.82
N HIS A 126 -14.13 0.17 -1.06
CA HIS A 126 -13.73 -0.72 -2.14
C HIS A 126 -13.03 -1.97 -1.60
N ILE A 127 -13.27 -3.11 -2.22
CA ILE A 127 -12.53 -4.35 -1.98
C ILE A 127 -11.99 -4.82 -3.33
N MET A 128 -10.67 -5.00 -3.43
CA MET A 128 -10.04 -5.56 -4.62
C MET A 128 -10.72 -6.88 -5.03
N ASP A 129 -10.93 -7.07 -6.33
CA ASP A 129 -11.55 -8.29 -6.84
C ASP A 129 -10.74 -9.54 -6.44
N HIS A 130 -11.45 -10.55 -5.93
CA HIS A 130 -10.84 -11.75 -5.37
C HIS A 130 -10.04 -12.56 -6.40
N LYS A 131 -10.54 -12.63 -7.65
CA LYS A 131 -9.84 -13.34 -8.73
C LYS A 131 -8.56 -12.62 -9.09
N LYS A 132 -8.60 -11.29 -9.19
CA LYS A 132 -7.42 -10.44 -9.44
C LYS A 132 -6.39 -10.57 -8.35
N TYR A 133 -6.79 -10.55 -7.09
CA TYR A 133 -5.88 -10.78 -5.98
C TYR A 133 -5.23 -12.18 -6.02
N SER A 134 -6.03 -13.22 -6.36
CA SER A 134 -5.51 -14.57 -6.53
C SER A 134 -4.51 -14.69 -7.70
N GLU A 135 -4.76 -13.99 -8.81
CA GLU A 135 -3.83 -13.92 -9.95
C GLU A 135 -2.48 -13.31 -9.54
N VAL A 136 -2.52 -12.20 -8.80
CA VAL A 136 -1.32 -11.55 -8.25
C VAL A 136 -0.56 -12.51 -7.33
N ASN A 137 -1.26 -13.17 -6.39
CA ASN A 137 -0.64 -14.12 -5.45
C ASN A 137 0.06 -15.28 -6.16
N LYS A 138 -0.53 -15.78 -7.25
CA LYS A 138 0.11 -16.82 -8.10
C LYS A 138 1.38 -16.29 -8.76
N LYS A 139 1.36 -15.07 -9.29
CA LYS A 139 2.51 -14.44 -9.94
C LYS A 139 3.68 -14.20 -8.98
N VAL A 140 3.40 -13.81 -7.76
CA VAL A 140 4.43 -13.55 -6.73
C VAL A 140 4.73 -14.75 -5.85
N GLU A 141 4.17 -15.93 -6.15
CA GLU A 141 4.39 -17.20 -5.43
C GLU A 141 4.23 -17.09 -3.92
N SER A 142 3.42 -16.16 -3.48
CA SER A 142 3.16 -15.86 -2.08
C SER A 142 1.94 -14.96 -1.96
N ARG A 143 1.55 -14.63 -0.75
CA ARG A 143 0.55 -13.62 -0.52
C ARG A 143 1.13 -12.22 -0.78
N ALA A 144 0.60 -11.48 -1.75
CA ALA A 144 0.92 -10.08 -1.94
C ALA A 144 0.54 -9.27 -0.69
N ASN A 145 1.43 -8.38 -0.23
CA ASN A 145 1.09 -7.45 0.83
C ASN A 145 0.15 -6.34 0.33
N THR A 146 -0.47 -5.59 1.24
CA THR A 146 -1.46 -4.57 0.90
C THR A 146 -0.91 -3.52 -0.06
N GLY A 147 0.31 -3.06 0.20
CA GLY A 147 0.95 -2.04 -0.66
C GLY A 147 1.18 -2.56 -2.07
N PHE A 148 1.73 -3.75 -2.20
CA PHE A 148 1.99 -4.35 -3.51
C PHE A 148 0.68 -4.65 -4.26
N ALA A 149 -0.30 -5.24 -3.59
CA ALA A 149 -1.59 -5.55 -4.19
C ALA A 149 -2.35 -4.30 -4.67
N SER A 150 -2.20 -3.15 -3.98
CA SER A 150 -2.83 -1.89 -4.39
C SER A 150 -2.31 -1.35 -5.73
N ILE A 151 -1.05 -1.65 -6.12
CA ILE A 151 -0.52 -1.32 -7.44
C ILE A 151 -1.37 -1.98 -8.54
N PHE A 152 -1.62 -3.28 -8.39
CA PHE A 152 -2.41 -4.05 -9.35
C PHE A 152 -3.87 -3.64 -9.37
N ASP A 153 -4.43 -3.42 -8.18
CA ASP A 153 -5.82 -3.02 -8.09
C ASP A 153 -6.03 -1.69 -8.83
N LEU A 154 -5.16 -0.71 -8.61
CA LEU A 154 -5.21 0.56 -9.33
C LEU A 154 -4.99 0.41 -10.84
N LEU A 155 -4.06 -0.44 -11.28
CA LEU A 155 -3.80 -0.69 -12.71
C LEU A 155 -4.91 -1.51 -13.40
N ASN A 156 -5.74 -2.23 -12.64
CA ASN A 156 -6.94 -2.87 -13.18
C ASN A 156 -8.06 -1.89 -13.54
N HIS A 157 -7.92 -0.62 -13.14
CA HIS A 157 -8.82 0.47 -13.47
C HIS A 157 -8.23 1.34 -14.59
N ASP A 158 -9.08 2.15 -15.22
CA ASP A 158 -8.70 3.05 -16.32
C ASP A 158 -7.99 4.32 -15.79
N VAL A 159 -6.89 4.15 -15.04
CA VAL A 159 -6.05 5.28 -14.63
C VAL A 159 -5.17 5.74 -15.79
N SER A 160 -5.02 7.05 -15.97
CA SER A 160 -4.16 7.60 -17.03
C SER A 160 -2.67 7.52 -16.68
N LYS A 161 -2.34 7.54 -15.38
CA LYS A 161 -0.98 7.43 -14.84
C LYS A 161 -1.03 6.89 -13.41
N LEU A 162 -0.07 6.02 -13.08
CA LEU A 162 0.18 5.56 -11.71
C LEU A 162 1.63 5.87 -11.33
N TYR A 163 1.83 6.87 -10.49
CA TYR A 163 3.12 7.16 -9.88
C TYR A 163 3.27 6.37 -8.57
N VAL A 164 4.26 5.48 -8.51
CA VAL A 164 4.54 4.64 -7.34
C VAL A 164 5.80 5.15 -6.66
N THR A 165 5.71 5.48 -5.38
CA THR A 165 6.82 6.01 -4.59
C THR A 165 6.82 5.45 -3.17
N GLY A 166 7.98 5.34 -2.54
CA GLY A 166 8.09 4.82 -1.17
C GLY A 166 7.98 3.30 -1.05
N PHE A 167 8.31 2.56 -2.10
CA PHE A 167 8.31 1.10 -2.13
C PHE A 167 9.75 0.59 -2.22
N SER A 168 10.33 0.20 -1.09
CA SER A 168 11.71 -0.32 -1.02
C SER A 168 11.81 -1.84 -0.99
N PHE A 169 10.69 -2.58 -1.02
CA PHE A 169 10.68 -4.03 -0.77
C PHE A 169 11.37 -4.42 0.55
N TYR A 170 11.27 -3.52 1.53
CA TYR A 170 11.93 -3.63 2.84
C TYR A 170 13.47 -3.67 2.78
N LEU A 171 14.09 -3.20 1.71
CA LEU A 171 15.53 -2.91 1.67
C LEU A 171 15.89 -1.76 2.60
N ASP A 172 15.00 -0.78 2.70
CA ASP A 172 15.03 0.37 3.60
C ASP A 172 14.11 0.16 4.81
N ASN A 173 14.23 1.00 5.81
CA ASN A 173 13.35 1.02 6.97
C ASN A 173 11.99 1.66 6.64
N PHE A 174 11.10 1.67 7.62
CA PHE A 174 9.89 2.49 7.56
C PHE A 174 10.17 3.91 8.01
N MET A 175 9.44 4.89 7.47
CA MET A 175 9.45 6.25 8.00
C MET A 175 9.16 6.25 9.50
N SER A 176 9.96 6.98 10.27
CA SER A 176 9.77 7.09 11.71
C SER A 176 8.36 7.55 12.08
N GLY A 177 7.71 6.82 12.96
CA GLY A 177 6.33 7.03 13.36
C GLY A 177 5.29 6.21 12.57
N TYR A 178 5.66 5.58 11.46
CA TYR A 178 4.74 4.72 10.71
C TYR A 178 4.34 3.46 11.50
N LYS A 179 5.22 2.98 12.36
CA LYS A 179 5.02 1.78 13.19
C LYS A 179 4.90 2.11 14.69
N ASN A 180 4.41 3.28 15.05
CA ASN A 180 4.21 3.67 16.44
C ASN A 180 3.40 2.62 17.21
N GLY A 181 3.90 2.25 18.41
CA GLY A 181 3.31 1.23 19.25
C GLY A 181 3.67 -0.21 18.88
N CYS A 182 4.54 -0.45 17.87
CA CYS A 182 5.20 -1.74 17.72
C CYS A 182 6.23 -1.93 18.84
N GLU A 183 6.40 -3.17 19.30
CA GLU A 183 7.44 -3.52 20.28
C GLU A 183 8.84 -3.50 19.66
N ARG A 184 8.91 -3.73 18.34
CA ARG A 184 10.14 -3.75 17.54
C ARG A 184 10.42 -2.37 16.97
N ASP A 185 11.70 -2.01 16.86
CA ASP A 185 12.11 -0.84 16.11
C ASP A 185 11.85 -1.00 14.59
N GLU A 186 11.88 0.09 13.85
CA GLU A 186 11.53 0.11 12.42
C GLU A 186 12.51 -0.74 11.59
N GLU A 187 13.80 -0.77 11.95
CA GLU A 187 14.83 -1.52 11.23
C GLU A 187 14.63 -3.03 11.41
N GLU A 188 14.47 -3.49 12.64
CA GLU A 188 14.23 -4.90 12.95
C GLU A 188 12.96 -5.38 12.25
N PHE A 189 11.90 -4.58 12.30
CA PHE A 189 10.64 -4.90 11.64
C PHE A 189 10.80 -5.02 10.12
N ALA A 190 11.55 -4.10 9.49
CA ALA A 190 11.81 -4.14 8.05
C ALA A 190 12.64 -5.39 7.68
N LYS A 191 13.67 -5.74 8.48
CA LYS A 191 14.45 -6.97 8.27
C LYS A 191 13.57 -8.23 8.32
N GLN A 192 12.66 -8.32 9.30
CA GLN A 192 11.72 -9.44 9.41
C GLN A 192 10.74 -9.51 8.24
N CYS A 193 10.25 -8.35 7.77
CA CYS A 193 9.41 -8.29 6.58
C CYS A 193 10.16 -8.72 5.32
N PHE A 194 11.43 -8.37 5.17
CA PHE A 194 12.26 -8.75 4.04
C PHE A 194 12.41 -10.27 3.91
N VAL A 195 12.68 -10.97 5.02
CA VAL A 195 12.86 -12.44 5.03
C VAL A 195 11.55 -13.22 5.16
N SER A 196 10.42 -12.54 5.16
CA SER A 196 9.11 -13.15 5.36
C SER A 196 8.76 -14.16 4.27
N LYS A 197 8.48 -15.39 4.64
CA LYS A 197 7.94 -16.42 3.73
C LYS A 197 6.49 -16.16 3.31
N ARG A 198 5.74 -15.38 4.11
CA ARG A 198 4.34 -15.06 3.84
C ARG A 198 4.19 -14.03 2.71
N HIS A 199 5.12 -13.10 2.63
CA HIS A 199 5.15 -12.02 1.64
C HIS A 199 6.53 -11.98 1.02
N LYS A 200 6.84 -12.92 0.13
CA LYS A 200 8.16 -12.99 -0.53
C LYS A 200 8.43 -11.71 -1.32
N GLN A 201 9.53 -11.02 -0.98
CA GLN A 201 9.82 -9.71 -1.58
C GLN A 201 10.41 -9.82 -2.99
N GLU A 202 11.28 -10.79 -3.23
CA GLU A 202 11.93 -10.94 -4.53
C GLU A 202 10.94 -11.20 -5.68
N PRO A 203 9.93 -12.10 -5.58
CA PRO A 203 8.93 -12.24 -6.61
C PRO A 203 8.05 -10.99 -6.79
N GLN A 204 7.74 -10.26 -5.71
CA GLN A 204 7.01 -8.99 -5.80
C GLN A 204 7.85 -7.94 -6.56
N TRP A 205 9.12 -7.82 -6.24
CA TRP A 205 10.06 -6.93 -6.92
C TRP A 205 10.18 -7.25 -8.42
N ARG A 206 10.42 -8.52 -8.79
CA ARG A 206 10.50 -8.95 -10.20
C ARG A 206 9.24 -8.60 -10.96
N TYR A 207 8.09 -8.82 -10.36
CA TYR A 207 6.83 -8.56 -11.03
C TYR A 207 6.56 -7.05 -11.17
N LEU A 208 6.93 -6.20 -10.20
CA LEU A 208 6.85 -4.75 -10.39
C LEU A 208 7.84 -4.27 -11.47
N LYS A 209 9.06 -4.81 -11.51
CA LYS A 209 10.02 -4.53 -12.57
C LYS A 209 9.46 -4.84 -13.96
N GLU A 210 8.81 -6.00 -14.11
CA GLU A 210 8.15 -6.39 -15.37
C GLU A 210 7.05 -5.41 -15.76
N ILE A 211 6.21 -4.97 -14.82
CA ILE A 211 5.13 -4.01 -15.08
C ILE A 211 5.69 -2.65 -15.45
N PHE A 212 6.67 -2.15 -14.68
CA PHE A 212 7.31 -0.88 -14.97
C PHE A 212 7.92 -0.82 -16.38
N GLN A 213 8.40 -1.96 -16.88
CA GLN A 213 8.94 -2.06 -18.24
C GLN A 213 7.88 -2.15 -19.35
N LYS A 214 6.67 -2.63 -19.03
CA LYS A 214 5.63 -2.96 -20.03
C LYS A 214 4.42 -2.01 -20.02
N ASP A 215 4.10 -1.40 -18.90
CA ASP A 215 2.93 -0.54 -18.76
C ASP A 215 3.36 0.92 -18.68
N GLU A 216 3.18 1.65 -19.77
CA GLU A 216 3.58 3.05 -19.93
C GLU A 216 2.86 4.00 -18.95
N ARG A 217 1.79 3.56 -18.30
CA ARG A 217 1.10 4.33 -17.27
C ARG A 217 1.90 4.41 -15.97
N VAL A 218 2.82 3.47 -15.74
CA VAL A 218 3.57 3.36 -14.48
C VAL A 218 4.80 4.25 -14.50
N GLU A 219 4.84 5.15 -13.53
CA GLU A 219 5.99 6.00 -13.23
C GLU A 219 6.46 5.71 -11.80
N VAL A 220 7.76 5.77 -11.55
CA VAL A 220 8.34 5.53 -10.23
C VAL A 220 9.32 6.64 -9.86
N ASP A 221 9.57 6.84 -8.56
CA ASP A 221 10.64 7.75 -8.10
C ASP A 221 12.04 7.21 -8.46
N GLU A 222 13.04 8.09 -8.40
CA GLU A 222 14.42 7.75 -8.78
C GLU A 222 15.04 6.63 -7.91
N ILE A 223 14.68 6.56 -6.63
CA ILE A 223 15.20 5.52 -5.74
C ILE A 223 14.53 4.18 -6.06
N LEU A 224 13.22 4.15 -6.22
CA LEU A 224 12.53 2.94 -6.64
C LEU A 224 13.01 2.46 -8.01
N LYS A 225 13.30 3.38 -8.95
CA LYS A 225 13.89 3.03 -10.24
C LYS A 225 15.22 2.32 -10.06
N LYS A 226 16.14 2.85 -9.26
CA LYS A 226 17.42 2.19 -8.95
C LYS A 226 17.21 0.80 -8.35
N ILE A 227 16.22 0.63 -7.46
CA ILE A 227 15.87 -0.68 -6.89
C ILE A 227 15.37 -1.65 -7.98
N LEU A 228 14.55 -1.17 -8.92
CA LEU A 228 14.04 -2.00 -10.02
C LEU A 228 15.13 -2.35 -11.05
N ASP A 229 16.14 -1.51 -11.20
CA ASP A 229 17.26 -1.75 -12.11
C ASP A 229 18.30 -2.75 -11.56
N MET A 230 18.23 -3.14 -10.29
CA MET A 230 19.14 -4.13 -9.69
C MET A 230 19.05 -5.49 -10.39
N ASP A 231 20.15 -6.24 -10.37
CA ASP A 231 20.20 -7.62 -10.84
C ASP A 231 19.60 -8.60 -9.83
N LYS A 232 19.74 -8.28 -8.53
CA LYS A 232 19.26 -9.11 -7.42
C LYS A 232 18.83 -8.22 -6.25
N LEU A 233 17.70 -8.56 -5.65
CA LEU A 233 17.19 -7.88 -4.46
C LEU A 233 18.02 -8.30 -3.23
N SER A 234 18.82 -7.38 -2.67
CA SER A 234 19.64 -7.63 -1.46
C SER A 234 19.72 -6.37 -0.60
N ARG A 235 19.66 -6.55 0.72
CA ARG A 235 19.86 -5.47 1.69
C ARG A 235 21.33 -5.02 1.81
N ASP A 236 22.26 -5.77 1.25
CA ASP A 236 23.68 -5.43 1.27
C ASP A 236 24.05 -4.32 0.27
N ASN A 237 23.13 -3.98 -0.63
CA ASN A 237 23.32 -2.94 -1.64
C ASN A 237 23.10 -1.55 -0.99
N ASN A 238 24.12 -0.72 -1.01
CA ASN A 238 24.08 0.66 -0.48
C ASN A 238 23.38 1.59 -1.50
N ILE A 239 22.04 1.65 -1.46
CA ILE A 239 21.21 2.46 -2.38
C ILE A 239 20.73 3.77 -1.74
N PHE A 240 20.68 3.82 -0.40
CA PHE A 240 20.01 4.86 0.41
C PHE A 240 20.98 5.88 1.02
#